data_05c5aef89457391cd588862be53a698e
#
_entry.id   05c5aef89457391cd588862be53a698e
#
_cell.length_a   1.000
_cell.length_b   1.000
_cell.length_c   1.000
_cell.angle_alpha   90.00
_cell.angle_beta   90.00
_cell.angle_gamma   90.00
#
_symmetry.space_group_name_H-M   'P 1'
#
loop_
_entity.id
_entity.type
_entity.pdbx_description
1 polymer ?
#
loop_
_entity_poly.entity_id
_entity_poly.type
_entity_poly.pdbx_seq_one_letter_code
_entity_poly.pdbx_strand_id
1 'polypeptide(L)'
;MTGSLLVAALAIAAAPPLGAEPGRTARRLPDARGVAYAAEVAPGLYRGGQPNAEGVAWLKSIGVKTVLNLRHYHGDAEKQMVESVGLGYERIAMTSRDEPTPEQVARFLAIARDPARRPLYVHCEHGVDRTGAMMAVYRMEDEGWTNADAYAEMLSFGAHLIFRDLRNFVKTYRLQKRP
;
A
#
# COMPACT_ATOMS: atom_id res chain seq x y z
N MET A 1 43.10 34.33 30.85
CA MET A 1 41.95 33.47 31.20
C MET A 1 40.98 33.52 30.02
N THR A 2 41.07 32.54 29.15
CA THR A 2 40.28 32.45 27.90
C THR A 2 39.19 31.40 28.10
N GLY A 3 37.98 31.91 28.29
CA GLY A 3 36.79 31.05 28.41
C GLY A 3 36.29 30.56 27.04
N SER A 4 36.36 29.25 26.80
CA SER A 4 35.84 28.59 25.60
C SER A 4 34.36 28.35 25.77
N LEU A 5 33.50 29.01 24.98
CA LEU A 5 32.08 28.76 24.90
C LEU A 5 31.82 27.53 24.04
N LEU A 6 31.42 26.42 24.64
CA LEU A 6 30.86 25.26 23.95
C LEU A 6 29.44 25.60 23.47
N VAL A 7 29.27 25.73 22.16
CA VAL A 7 27.93 25.78 21.54
C VAL A 7 27.46 24.33 21.34
N ALA A 8 26.53 23.90 22.16
CA ALA A 8 25.85 22.63 21.98
C ALA A 8 24.86 22.75 20.82
N ALA A 9 25.13 22.07 19.69
CA ALA A 9 24.21 21.94 18.58
C ALA A 9 23.07 21.01 18.99
N LEU A 10 21.88 21.58 19.21
CA LEU A 10 20.66 20.83 19.44
C LEU A 10 20.17 20.24 18.10
N ALA A 11 20.36 18.94 17.92
CA ALA A 11 19.79 18.24 16.77
C ALA A 11 18.26 18.21 16.90
N ILE A 12 17.58 18.99 16.07
CA ILE A 12 16.12 18.93 15.95
C ILE A 12 15.79 17.65 15.19
N ALA A 13 15.38 16.61 15.92
CA ALA A 13 14.78 15.42 15.31
C ALA A 13 13.49 15.85 14.63
N ALA A 14 13.38 15.62 13.31
CA ALA A 14 12.15 15.87 12.58
C ALA A 14 11.02 15.03 13.20
N ALA A 15 9.92 15.67 13.59
CA ALA A 15 8.74 15.00 14.11
C ALA A 15 8.19 14.04 13.04
N PRO A 16 7.75 12.83 13.42
CA PRO A 16 7.09 11.92 12.48
C PRO A 16 5.82 12.58 11.91
N PRO A 17 5.44 12.26 10.66
CA PRO A 17 4.25 12.80 10.06
C PRO A 17 3.02 12.48 10.92
N LEU A 18 2.16 13.47 11.12
CA LEU A 18 0.92 13.37 11.86
C LEU A 18 0.05 12.22 11.30
N GLY A 19 -0.11 11.14 12.07
CA GLY A 19 -1.08 10.09 11.78
C GLY A 19 -0.60 8.64 11.80
N ALA A 20 0.70 8.37 11.92
CA ALA A 20 1.20 6.98 12.00
C ALA A 20 1.49 6.61 13.46
N GLU A 21 0.57 5.88 14.10
CA GLU A 21 0.87 5.16 15.33
C GLU A 21 1.73 3.93 14.96
N PRO A 22 2.99 3.83 15.40
CA PRO A 22 3.84 2.69 15.12
C PRO A 22 3.18 1.38 15.60
N GLY A 23 3.04 0.39 14.68
CA GLY A 23 2.49 -0.92 15.02
C GLY A 23 0.97 -1.08 14.87
N ARG A 24 0.23 -0.08 14.38
CA ARG A 24 -1.20 -0.24 14.12
C ARG A 24 -1.45 -1.02 12.83
N THR A 25 -1.91 -2.25 12.95
CA THR A 25 -2.31 -3.09 11.81
C THR A 25 -3.48 -2.49 11.02
N ALA A 26 -3.62 -2.89 9.75
CA ALA A 26 -4.71 -2.44 8.89
C ALA A 26 -6.08 -2.75 9.50
N ARG A 27 -6.96 -1.75 9.52
CA ARG A 27 -8.32 -1.86 10.03
C ARG A 27 -9.21 -2.56 9.00
N ARG A 28 -9.65 -3.77 9.33
CA ARG A 28 -10.59 -4.52 8.47
C ARG A 28 -11.91 -3.77 8.30
N LEU A 29 -12.51 -3.90 7.12
CA LEU A 29 -13.78 -3.29 6.75
C LEU A 29 -14.79 -4.41 6.41
N PRO A 30 -15.44 -5.03 7.42
CA PRO A 30 -16.28 -6.20 7.24
C PRO A 30 -17.56 -5.89 6.41
N ASP A 31 -18.00 -4.64 6.42
CA ASP A 31 -19.20 -4.19 5.69
C ASP A 31 -18.93 -3.83 4.21
N ALA A 32 -17.71 -4.04 3.74
CA ALA A 32 -17.34 -3.80 2.35
C ALA A 32 -18.07 -4.80 1.43
N ARG A 33 -19.02 -4.30 0.64
CA ARG A 33 -19.75 -5.12 -0.33
C ARG A 33 -18.98 -5.22 -1.63
N GLY A 34 -19.00 -6.39 -2.25
CA GLY A 34 -18.35 -6.62 -3.54
C GLY A 34 -16.81 -6.49 -3.55
N VAL A 35 -16.18 -6.49 -2.35
CA VAL A 35 -14.73 -6.41 -2.16
C VAL A 35 -14.29 -7.40 -1.09
N ALA A 36 -13.50 -8.40 -1.47
CA ALA A 36 -12.91 -9.33 -0.51
C ALA A 36 -11.72 -8.70 0.24
N TYR A 37 -11.53 -9.07 1.50
CA TYR A 37 -10.39 -8.65 2.33
C TYR A 37 -10.18 -7.14 2.43
N ALA A 38 -11.25 -6.36 2.35
CA ALA A 38 -11.20 -4.91 2.43
C ALA A 38 -10.63 -4.43 3.78
N ALA A 39 -9.69 -3.51 3.73
CA ALA A 39 -9.12 -2.87 4.92
C ALA A 39 -8.58 -1.47 4.60
N GLU A 40 -8.56 -0.61 5.61
CA GLU A 40 -7.83 0.65 5.61
C GLU A 40 -6.46 0.43 6.25
N VAL A 41 -5.40 0.67 5.47
CA VAL A 41 -4.00 0.51 5.88
C VAL A 41 -3.51 1.74 6.62
N ALA A 42 -3.79 2.90 6.05
CA ALA A 42 -3.48 4.21 6.60
C ALA A 42 -4.60 5.18 6.19
N PRO A 43 -4.73 6.37 6.79
CA PRO A 43 -5.77 7.34 6.41
C PRO A 43 -5.82 7.55 4.90
N GLY A 44 -6.93 7.14 4.26
CA GLY A 44 -7.14 7.25 2.82
C GLY A 44 -6.30 6.27 1.96
N LEU A 45 -5.71 5.23 2.54
CA LEU A 45 -5.10 4.13 1.81
C LEU A 45 -5.82 2.82 2.12
N TYR A 46 -6.52 2.30 1.14
CA TYR A 46 -7.33 1.09 1.25
C TYR A 46 -6.72 -0.05 0.44
N ARG A 47 -7.01 -1.28 0.88
CA ARG A 47 -6.61 -2.51 0.19
C ARG A 47 -7.76 -3.49 0.09
N GLY A 48 -7.67 -4.44 -0.85
CA GLY A 48 -8.62 -5.57 -0.95
C GLY A 48 -8.43 -6.38 -2.21
N GLY A 49 -9.41 -7.22 -2.51
CA GLY A 49 -9.52 -7.98 -3.75
C GLY A 49 -10.08 -7.14 -4.90
N GLN A 50 -10.15 -7.75 -6.09
CA GLN A 50 -10.74 -7.10 -7.26
C GLN A 50 -12.21 -6.76 -6.97
N PRO A 51 -12.61 -5.49 -7.12
CA PRO A 51 -13.99 -5.10 -6.90
C PRO A 51 -14.89 -5.56 -8.06
N ASN A 52 -16.10 -5.98 -7.75
CA ASN A 52 -17.18 -6.07 -8.73
C ASN A 52 -17.93 -4.73 -8.82
N ALA A 53 -19.02 -4.65 -9.57
CA ALA A 53 -19.78 -3.41 -9.73
C ALA A 53 -20.31 -2.84 -8.40
N GLU A 54 -20.78 -3.69 -7.48
CA GLU A 54 -21.17 -3.29 -6.14
C GLU A 54 -19.99 -2.76 -5.33
N GLY A 55 -18.81 -3.40 -5.47
CA GLY A 55 -17.59 -2.98 -4.83
C GLY A 55 -17.09 -1.61 -5.33
N VAL A 56 -17.17 -1.35 -6.62
CA VAL A 56 -16.85 -0.03 -7.20
C VAL A 56 -17.79 1.05 -6.67
N ALA A 57 -19.10 0.77 -6.60
CA ALA A 57 -20.07 1.70 -6.02
C ALA A 57 -19.79 1.95 -4.52
N TRP A 58 -19.46 0.91 -3.78
CA TRP A 58 -19.07 1.03 -2.38
C TRP A 58 -17.79 1.86 -2.21
N LEU A 59 -16.73 1.61 -2.99
CA LEU A 59 -15.50 2.39 -2.97
C LEU A 59 -15.76 3.88 -3.20
N LYS A 60 -16.64 4.19 -4.17
CA LYS A 60 -17.07 5.59 -4.40
C LYS A 60 -17.77 6.17 -3.18
N SER A 61 -18.66 5.40 -2.53
CA SER A 61 -19.42 5.87 -1.36
C SER A 61 -18.57 6.21 -0.16
N ILE A 62 -17.41 5.56 0.01
CA ILE A 62 -16.43 5.86 1.06
C ILE A 62 -15.39 6.92 0.65
N GLY A 63 -15.58 7.56 -0.50
CA GLY A 63 -14.76 8.67 -0.97
C GLY A 63 -13.46 8.29 -1.68
N VAL A 64 -13.26 7.03 -2.07
CA VAL A 64 -12.12 6.63 -2.91
C VAL A 64 -12.10 7.50 -4.18
N LYS A 65 -10.92 7.98 -4.54
CA LYS A 65 -10.68 8.76 -5.77
C LYS A 65 -10.05 7.92 -6.86
N THR A 66 -9.17 7.01 -6.50
CA THR A 66 -8.38 6.24 -7.47
C THR A 66 -8.35 4.78 -7.09
N VAL A 67 -8.49 3.90 -8.09
CA VAL A 67 -8.28 2.45 -7.98
C VAL A 67 -6.97 2.09 -8.65
N LEU A 68 -6.07 1.42 -7.93
CA LEU A 68 -4.81 0.88 -8.43
C LEU A 68 -4.88 -0.64 -8.56
N ASN A 69 -4.87 -1.14 -9.79
CA ASN A 69 -4.86 -2.55 -10.12
C ASN A 69 -3.43 -3.09 -10.26
N LEU A 70 -3.09 -4.10 -9.48
CA LEU A 70 -1.79 -4.79 -9.51
C LEU A 70 -1.79 -6.09 -10.35
N ARG A 71 -2.88 -6.39 -11.07
CA ARG A 71 -2.98 -7.63 -11.85
C ARG A 71 -2.15 -7.55 -13.13
N HIS A 72 -1.47 -8.66 -13.44
CA HIS A 72 -0.71 -8.79 -14.70
C HIS A 72 -1.65 -8.90 -15.90
N TYR A 73 -2.60 -9.84 -15.84
CA TYR A 73 -3.62 -10.02 -16.86
C TYR A 73 -4.93 -9.39 -16.42
N HIS A 74 -5.54 -8.61 -17.29
CA HIS A 74 -6.86 -7.99 -17.11
C HIS A 74 -7.37 -7.54 -18.49
N GLY A 75 -8.68 -7.52 -18.63
CA GLY A 75 -9.34 -6.81 -19.74
C GLY A 75 -9.69 -5.37 -19.34
N ASP A 76 -10.17 -4.58 -20.28
CA ASP A 76 -10.53 -3.18 -20.05
C ASP A 76 -11.85 -3.01 -19.27
N ALA A 77 -12.60 -4.08 -19.03
CA ALA A 77 -13.91 -4.04 -18.37
C ALA A 77 -13.85 -3.41 -16.97
N GLU A 78 -12.82 -3.73 -16.17
CA GLU A 78 -12.64 -3.15 -14.85
C GLU A 78 -12.36 -1.64 -14.94
N LYS A 79 -11.45 -1.24 -15.84
CA LYS A 79 -11.14 0.16 -16.07
C LYS A 79 -12.39 0.95 -16.46
N GLN A 80 -13.16 0.45 -17.44
CA GLN A 80 -14.41 1.07 -17.89
C GLN A 80 -15.41 1.18 -16.73
N MET A 81 -15.57 0.13 -15.93
CA MET A 81 -16.46 0.13 -14.78
C MET A 81 -16.05 1.18 -13.73
N VAL A 82 -14.77 1.28 -13.41
CA VAL A 82 -14.23 2.25 -12.44
C VAL A 82 -14.40 3.69 -12.96
N GLU A 83 -14.00 3.94 -14.20
CA GLU A 83 -14.08 5.26 -14.82
C GLU A 83 -15.53 5.72 -15.06
N SER A 84 -16.46 4.79 -15.32
CA SER A 84 -17.88 5.12 -15.53
C SER A 84 -18.56 5.76 -14.32
N VAL A 85 -18.04 5.52 -13.12
CA VAL A 85 -18.54 6.15 -11.89
C VAL A 85 -17.71 7.37 -11.47
N GLY A 86 -16.76 7.81 -12.31
CA GLY A 86 -15.93 8.99 -12.07
C GLY A 86 -14.74 8.77 -11.15
N LEU A 87 -14.30 7.53 -10.95
CA LEU A 87 -13.06 7.22 -10.24
C LEU A 87 -11.87 7.17 -11.22
N GLY A 88 -10.68 7.58 -10.75
CA GLY A 88 -9.43 7.38 -11.48
C GLY A 88 -9.02 5.91 -11.49
N TYR A 89 -8.33 5.48 -12.54
CA TYR A 89 -7.81 4.14 -12.67
C TYR A 89 -6.33 4.15 -13.00
N GLU A 90 -5.55 3.44 -12.20
CA GLU A 90 -4.11 3.24 -12.39
C GLU A 90 -3.81 1.74 -12.45
N ARG A 91 -2.71 1.38 -13.10
CA ARG A 91 -2.28 -0.01 -13.17
C ARG A 91 -0.78 -0.17 -13.06
N ILE A 92 -0.35 -1.12 -12.22
CA ILE A 92 1.02 -1.65 -12.18
C ILE A 92 0.92 -3.16 -12.40
N ALA A 93 1.30 -3.63 -13.59
CA ALA A 93 1.22 -5.05 -13.94
C ALA A 93 2.26 -5.86 -13.15
N MET A 94 1.79 -6.73 -12.25
CA MET A 94 2.63 -7.61 -11.42
C MET A 94 2.18 -9.06 -11.57
N THR A 95 3.12 -9.98 -11.70
CA THR A 95 2.83 -11.41 -11.54
C THR A 95 2.77 -11.76 -10.05
N SER A 96 2.21 -12.93 -9.71
CA SER A 96 2.26 -13.45 -8.34
C SER A 96 3.46 -14.37 -8.11
N ARG A 97 4.24 -14.64 -9.15
CA ARG A 97 5.36 -15.62 -9.13
C ARG A 97 6.73 -14.96 -9.04
N ASP A 98 6.83 -13.68 -9.38
CA ASP A 98 8.08 -12.94 -9.40
C ASP A 98 8.09 -11.88 -8.30
N GLU A 99 9.29 -11.50 -7.86
CA GLU A 99 9.48 -10.34 -6.99
C GLU A 99 9.07 -9.05 -7.72
N PRO A 100 8.51 -8.06 -7.03
CA PRO A 100 8.29 -6.73 -7.59
C PRO A 100 9.61 -6.11 -8.07
N THR A 101 9.61 -5.53 -9.27
CA THR A 101 10.78 -4.81 -9.75
C THR A 101 10.97 -3.47 -9.01
N PRO A 102 12.18 -2.91 -8.97
CA PRO A 102 12.42 -1.58 -8.39
C PRO A 102 11.52 -0.51 -9.00
N GLU A 103 11.24 -0.56 -10.30
CA GLU A 103 10.38 0.38 -11.02
C GLU A 103 8.91 0.24 -10.60
N GLN A 104 8.43 -1.00 -10.38
CA GLN A 104 7.08 -1.26 -9.88
C GLN A 104 6.92 -0.71 -8.46
N VAL A 105 7.92 -0.93 -7.60
CA VAL A 105 7.95 -0.39 -6.23
C VAL A 105 7.96 1.14 -6.25
N ALA A 106 8.85 1.75 -7.02
CA ALA A 106 8.95 3.22 -7.11
C ALA A 106 7.65 3.84 -7.61
N ARG A 107 7.04 3.26 -8.66
CA ARG A 107 5.76 3.72 -9.20
C ARG A 107 4.61 3.56 -8.18
N PHE A 108 4.57 2.44 -7.47
CA PHE A 108 3.59 2.23 -6.41
C PHE A 108 3.70 3.30 -5.32
N LEU A 109 4.91 3.54 -4.80
CA LEU A 109 5.13 4.55 -3.78
C LEU A 109 4.78 5.96 -4.26
N ALA A 110 5.11 6.30 -5.50
CA ALA A 110 4.74 7.58 -6.10
C ALA A 110 3.21 7.77 -6.14
N ILE A 111 2.45 6.73 -6.54
CA ILE A 111 0.99 6.77 -6.56
C ILE A 111 0.42 6.83 -5.13
N ALA A 112 0.93 5.99 -4.22
CA ALA A 112 0.42 5.90 -2.85
C ALA A 112 0.67 7.16 -2.02
N ARG A 113 1.73 7.92 -2.34
CA ARG A 113 2.10 9.18 -1.68
C ARG A 113 1.44 10.42 -2.31
N ASP A 114 0.87 10.30 -3.51
CA ASP A 114 0.27 11.42 -4.21
C ASP A 114 -1.08 11.82 -3.58
N PRO A 115 -1.20 13.01 -2.97
CA PRO A 115 -2.44 13.45 -2.35
C PRO A 115 -3.59 13.65 -3.36
N ALA A 116 -3.28 13.89 -4.64
CA ALA A 116 -4.30 14.03 -5.68
C ALA A 116 -4.99 12.69 -5.99
N ARG A 117 -4.32 11.55 -5.76
CA ARG A 117 -4.84 10.21 -5.97
C ARG A 117 -5.51 9.60 -4.74
N ARG A 118 -5.30 10.19 -3.56
CA ARG A 118 -5.93 9.71 -2.33
C ARG A 118 -7.31 10.32 -2.11
N PRO A 119 -8.26 9.59 -1.50
CA PRO A 119 -8.16 8.21 -1.04
C PRO A 119 -7.96 7.19 -2.16
N LEU A 120 -6.97 6.29 -1.98
CA LEU A 120 -6.50 5.29 -2.94
C LEU A 120 -6.95 3.89 -2.51
N TYR A 121 -7.52 3.13 -3.43
CA TYR A 121 -7.78 1.70 -3.26
C TYR A 121 -6.81 0.86 -4.08
N VAL A 122 -6.08 -0.05 -3.44
CA VAL A 122 -5.07 -0.91 -4.08
C VAL A 122 -5.52 -2.37 -4.03
N HIS A 123 -5.54 -3.03 -5.17
CA HIS A 123 -5.96 -4.42 -5.24
C HIS A 123 -5.14 -5.26 -6.23
N CYS A 124 -5.22 -6.56 -6.06
CA CYS A 124 -4.92 -7.56 -7.09
C CYS A 124 -6.16 -8.42 -7.32
N GLU A 125 -6.04 -9.71 -7.61
CA GLU A 125 -7.19 -10.59 -7.77
C GLU A 125 -7.87 -10.88 -6.43
N HIS A 126 -7.11 -11.46 -5.47
CA HIS A 126 -7.62 -11.84 -4.15
C HIS A 126 -7.39 -10.78 -3.07
N GLY A 127 -6.51 -9.79 -3.30
CA GLY A 127 -6.17 -8.76 -2.31
C GLY A 127 -5.16 -9.21 -1.25
N VAL A 128 -4.54 -10.38 -1.41
CA VAL A 128 -3.68 -10.96 -0.36
C VAL A 128 -2.19 -10.95 -0.73
N ASP A 129 -1.76 -11.45 -1.89
CA ASP A 129 -0.34 -11.66 -2.19
C ASP A 129 0.36 -10.41 -2.75
N ARG A 130 0.07 -10.01 -4.00
CA ARG A 130 0.64 -8.80 -4.64
C ARG A 130 0.28 -7.54 -3.86
N THR A 131 -0.98 -7.43 -3.47
CA THR A 131 -1.46 -6.35 -2.60
C THR A 131 -0.73 -6.37 -1.26
N GLY A 132 -0.57 -7.54 -0.65
CA GLY A 132 0.16 -7.70 0.61
C GLY A 132 1.61 -7.26 0.52
N ALA A 133 2.31 -7.65 -0.56
CA ALA A 133 3.70 -7.25 -0.77
C ALA A 133 3.85 -5.72 -0.92
N MET A 134 2.96 -5.07 -1.69
CA MET A 134 3.00 -3.62 -1.86
C MET A 134 2.59 -2.85 -0.59
N MET A 135 1.63 -3.36 0.18
CA MET A 135 1.30 -2.76 1.48
C MET A 135 2.46 -2.91 2.46
N ALA A 136 3.16 -4.05 2.46
CA ALA A 136 4.36 -4.24 3.28
C ALA A 136 5.46 -3.24 2.92
N VAL A 137 5.66 -2.96 1.62
CA VAL A 137 6.58 -1.89 1.17
C VAL A 137 6.16 -0.54 1.75
N TYR A 138 4.88 -0.17 1.64
CA TYR A 138 4.37 1.09 2.21
C TYR A 138 4.62 1.18 3.72
N ARG A 139 4.33 0.11 4.47
CA ARG A 139 4.59 0.04 5.91
C ARG A 139 6.06 0.30 6.24
N MET A 140 6.98 -0.32 5.50
CA MET A 140 8.41 -0.17 5.73
C MET A 140 8.93 1.21 5.33
N GLU A 141 8.52 1.72 4.16
CA GLU A 141 9.02 2.97 3.60
C GLU A 141 8.45 4.23 4.27
N ASP A 142 7.16 4.22 4.62
CA ASP A 142 6.44 5.42 5.07
C ASP A 142 6.10 5.40 6.57
N GLU A 143 6.00 4.21 7.17
CA GLU A 143 5.65 4.06 8.58
C GLU A 143 6.78 3.46 9.44
N GLY A 144 7.92 3.11 8.83
CA GLY A 144 9.10 2.63 9.53
C GLY A 144 8.97 1.23 10.15
N TRP A 145 8.05 0.41 9.64
CA TRP A 145 7.89 -0.96 10.12
C TRP A 145 9.11 -1.82 9.81
N THR A 146 9.35 -2.81 10.65
CA THR A 146 10.34 -3.85 10.33
C THR A 146 9.81 -4.79 9.24
N ASN A 147 10.72 -5.47 8.53
CA ASN A 147 10.33 -6.52 7.59
C ASN A 147 9.49 -7.61 8.26
N ALA A 148 9.79 -7.95 9.52
CA ALA A 148 9.08 -8.96 10.28
C ALA A 148 7.62 -8.55 10.54
N ASP A 149 7.38 -7.30 10.97
CA ASP A 149 6.03 -6.79 11.25
C ASP A 149 5.20 -6.66 9.97
N ALA A 150 5.80 -6.12 8.90
CA ALA A 150 5.15 -5.99 7.60
C ALA A 150 4.83 -7.37 6.99
N TYR A 151 5.71 -8.35 7.16
CA TYR A 151 5.46 -9.72 6.73
C TYR A 151 4.36 -10.39 7.56
N ALA A 152 4.33 -10.17 8.88
CA ALA A 152 3.27 -10.67 9.74
C ALA A 152 1.89 -10.11 9.34
N GLU A 153 1.80 -8.81 9.03
CA GLU A 153 0.57 -8.22 8.50
C GLU A 153 0.17 -8.85 7.16
N MET A 154 1.11 -9.05 6.22
CA MET A 154 0.84 -9.72 4.95
C MET A 154 0.24 -11.12 5.17
N LEU A 155 0.80 -11.91 6.10
CA LEU A 155 0.28 -13.24 6.44
C LEU A 155 -1.10 -13.19 7.08
N SER A 156 -1.38 -12.20 7.92
CA SER A 156 -2.69 -12.02 8.56
C SER A 156 -3.83 -11.81 7.57
N PHE A 157 -3.52 -11.36 6.36
CA PHE A 157 -4.46 -11.24 5.24
C PHE A 157 -4.60 -12.52 4.41
N GLY A 158 -3.92 -13.60 4.76
CA GLY A 158 -4.04 -14.90 4.09
C GLY A 158 -3.10 -15.08 2.90
N ALA A 159 -1.93 -14.43 2.89
CA ALA A 159 -0.95 -14.59 1.83
C ALA A 159 -0.57 -16.06 1.61
N HIS A 160 -0.67 -16.52 0.37
CA HIS A 160 -0.50 -17.92 0.01
C HIS A 160 0.97 -18.36 0.09
N LEU A 161 1.21 -19.53 0.71
CA LEU A 161 2.57 -20.07 0.87
C LEU A 161 3.25 -20.41 -0.45
N ILE A 162 2.50 -20.66 -1.51
CA ILE A 162 3.02 -21.01 -2.83
C ILE A 162 3.76 -19.84 -3.51
N PHE A 163 3.41 -18.60 -3.23
CA PHE A 163 4.06 -17.42 -3.83
C PHE A 163 5.29 -17.02 -3.03
N ARG A 164 6.35 -17.85 -3.14
CA ARG A 164 7.58 -17.72 -2.34
C ARG A 164 8.31 -16.40 -2.60
N ASP A 165 8.38 -15.97 -3.85
CA ASP A 165 9.17 -14.81 -4.25
C ASP A 165 8.58 -13.52 -3.67
N LEU A 166 7.27 -13.32 -3.70
CA LEU A 166 6.62 -12.18 -3.05
C LEU A 166 6.89 -12.15 -1.53
N ARG A 167 6.87 -13.32 -0.87
CA ARG A 167 7.13 -13.42 0.56
C ARG A 167 8.61 -13.20 0.91
N ASN A 168 9.51 -13.74 0.11
CA ASN A 168 10.96 -13.53 0.29
C ASN A 168 11.30 -12.06 0.07
N PHE A 169 10.74 -11.46 -0.98
CA PHE A 169 10.87 -10.03 -1.23
C PHE A 169 10.52 -9.20 0.03
N VAL A 170 9.38 -9.42 0.66
CA VAL A 170 9.00 -8.67 1.87
C VAL A 170 9.98 -8.91 3.02
N LYS A 171 10.44 -10.17 3.22
CA LYS A 171 11.39 -10.51 4.29
C LYS A 171 12.77 -9.88 4.11
N THR A 172 13.20 -9.67 2.87
CA THR A 172 14.55 -9.21 2.52
C THR A 172 14.56 -7.80 1.95
N TYR A 173 13.41 -7.13 1.89
CA TYR A 173 13.28 -5.79 1.36
C TYR A 173 14.24 -4.82 2.02
N ARG A 174 14.89 -4.01 1.23
CA ARG A 174 15.76 -2.92 1.70
C ARG A 174 15.14 -1.59 1.31
N LEU A 175 15.06 -0.68 2.27
CA LEU A 175 14.53 0.65 2.05
C LEU A 175 15.22 1.32 0.86
N GLN A 176 14.40 1.95 0.00
CA GLN A 176 14.94 2.74 -1.09
C GLN A 176 15.62 3.98 -0.51
N LYS A 177 16.83 4.30 -1.02
CA LYS A 177 17.47 5.57 -0.66
C LYS A 177 16.55 6.70 -1.14
N ARG A 178 16.05 7.51 -0.21
CA ARG A 178 15.38 8.76 -0.58
C ARG A 178 16.41 9.69 -1.20
N PRO A 179 16.11 10.32 -2.36
CA PRO A 179 16.99 11.31 -2.97
C PRO A 179 17.19 12.53 -2.06
#